data_903544feea9b8b0079642c64824b8b01
#
_entry.id   903544feea9b8b0079642c64824b8b01
#
_cell.length_a   1.000
_cell.length_b   1.000
_cell.length_c   1.000
_cell.angle_alpha   90.00
_cell.angle_beta   90.00
_cell.angle_gamma   90.00
#
_symmetry.space_group_name_H-M   'P 1'
#
loop_
_entity.id
_entity.type
_entity.pdbx_description
1 polymer ?
#
loop_
_entity_poly.entity_id
_entity_poly.type
_entity_poly.pdbx_seq_one_letter_code
_entity_poly.pdbx_strand_id
1 'polypeptide(L)'
;GSMVLENHLAGGLNAWDYCLIDCPPSVGELTRTALAGSTEVLMPIQCEYFALEGLTQMIEVIRDVMAERPGRLRFSGIVLTMHDAALELTAEVEAEVRDFFGEIVFETVIPRDVAVSEAPSHARSVLDYAPRSPGARAYTELCMEVRDCEYGTTAGPGSRSAPGPGGARPPGHPLRTADRRHRRPRVGPRRRAGRG
;
A
#
# COMPACT_ATOMS: atom_id res chain seq x y z
N GLY A 1 -6.31 23.72 12.97
CA GLY A 1 -6.89 22.37 12.91
C GLY A 1 -6.10 21.32 13.70
N SER A 2 -4.78 21.20 13.50
CA SER A 2 -3.96 20.10 14.08
C SER A 2 -3.90 20.09 15.62
N MET A 3 -3.80 21.24 16.26
CA MET A 3 -3.80 21.36 17.74
C MET A 3 -5.09 20.87 18.39
N VAL A 4 -6.21 20.90 17.67
CA VAL A 4 -7.52 20.44 18.22
C VAL A 4 -7.51 18.91 18.34
N LEU A 5 -7.01 18.20 17.34
CA LEU A 5 -6.92 16.73 17.38
C LEU A 5 -5.94 16.27 18.47
N GLU A 6 -4.76 16.87 18.54
CA GLU A 6 -3.77 16.56 19.58
C GLU A 6 -4.32 16.73 20.98
N ASN A 7 -5.03 17.84 21.26
CA ASN A 7 -5.60 18.11 22.60
C ASN A 7 -6.72 17.12 22.95
N HIS A 8 -7.52 16.69 21.97
CA HIS A 8 -8.55 15.68 22.20
C HIS A 8 -7.96 14.29 22.46
N LEU A 9 -6.90 13.94 21.75
CA LEU A 9 -6.23 12.66 21.91
C LEU A 9 -5.41 12.59 23.20
N ALA A 10 -4.75 13.69 23.57
CA ALA A 10 -3.86 13.71 24.74
C ALA A 10 -4.55 13.36 26.09
N GLY A 11 -5.86 13.61 26.20
CA GLY A 11 -6.63 13.30 27.41
C GLY A 11 -7.07 11.83 27.54
N GLY A 12 -7.09 11.06 26.45
CA GLY A 12 -7.65 9.71 26.40
C GLY A 12 -6.66 8.60 26.04
N LEU A 13 -5.48 8.94 25.53
CA LEU A 13 -4.53 7.96 24.99
C LEU A 13 -3.67 7.24 26.03
N ASN A 14 -3.60 7.72 27.26
CA ASN A 14 -2.72 7.14 28.29
C ASN A 14 -3.05 5.69 28.68
N ALA A 15 -4.20 5.19 28.25
CA ALA A 15 -4.64 3.81 28.49
C ALA A 15 -4.36 2.86 27.31
N TRP A 16 -3.79 3.37 26.21
CA TRP A 16 -3.61 2.63 24.96
C TRP A 16 -2.17 2.72 24.49
N ASP A 17 -1.64 1.60 24.01
CA ASP A 17 -0.30 1.56 23.41
C ASP A 17 -0.31 2.18 22.02
N TYR A 18 -1.40 2.00 21.27
CA TYR A 18 -1.58 2.50 19.89
C TYR A 18 -2.93 3.17 19.71
N CYS A 19 -2.94 4.22 18.88
CA CYS A 19 -4.14 4.84 18.33
C CYS A 19 -4.02 4.89 16.80
N LEU A 20 -4.90 4.19 16.11
CA LEU A 20 -4.94 4.19 14.66
C LEU A 20 -5.98 5.19 14.15
N ILE A 21 -5.56 6.08 13.26
CA ILE A 21 -6.41 7.07 12.61
C ILE A 21 -6.59 6.66 11.16
N ASP A 22 -7.77 6.12 10.85
CA ASP A 22 -8.13 5.82 9.46
C ASP A 22 -8.43 7.11 8.70
N CYS A 23 -7.77 7.28 7.55
CA CYS A 23 -7.85 8.48 6.74
C CYS A 23 -8.44 8.17 5.36
N PRO A 24 -9.26 9.08 4.79
CA PRO A 24 -9.72 8.92 3.41
C PRO A 24 -8.54 8.99 2.42
N PRO A 25 -8.65 8.34 1.25
CA PRO A 25 -7.58 8.31 0.24
C PRO A 25 -7.45 9.65 -0.52
N SER A 26 -7.64 10.77 0.15
CA SER A 26 -7.57 12.12 -0.43
C SER A 26 -6.54 12.94 0.33
N VAL A 27 -5.83 13.78 -0.40
CA VAL A 27 -4.80 14.70 0.15
C VAL A 27 -5.40 16.00 0.71
N GLY A 28 -6.62 15.94 1.24
CA GLY A 28 -7.35 17.10 1.76
C GLY A 28 -6.92 17.54 3.16
N GLU A 29 -7.60 18.59 3.66
CA GLU A 29 -7.35 19.20 4.98
C GLU A 29 -7.46 18.20 6.14
N LEU A 30 -8.40 17.24 6.06
CA LEU A 30 -8.58 16.22 7.10
C LEU A 30 -7.37 15.29 7.19
N THR A 31 -6.84 14.84 6.05
CA THR A 31 -5.64 14.01 6.00
C THR A 31 -4.41 14.77 6.54
N ARG A 32 -4.23 16.04 6.15
CA ARG A 32 -3.15 16.89 6.71
C ARG A 32 -3.30 17.07 8.22
N THR A 33 -4.51 17.26 8.72
CA THR A 33 -4.79 17.40 10.15
C THR A 33 -4.46 16.11 10.91
N ALA A 34 -4.83 14.95 10.37
CA ALA A 34 -4.53 13.64 10.95
C ALA A 34 -3.02 13.40 10.99
N LEU A 35 -2.31 13.63 9.88
CA LEU A 35 -0.86 13.51 9.80
C LEU A 35 -0.14 14.42 10.80
N ALA A 36 -0.56 15.69 10.89
CA ALA A 36 0.03 16.65 11.81
C ALA A 36 -0.21 16.31 13.29
N GLY A 37 -1.28 15.56 13.60
CA GLY A 37 -1.60 15.08 14.95
C GLY A 37 -1.01 13.71 15.29
N SER A 38 -0.39 13.02 14.33
CA SER A 38 0.14 11.67 14.48
C SER A 38 1.65 11.68 14.76
N THR A 39 2.15 10.57 15.29
CA THR A 39 3.58 10.31 15.48
C THR A 39 4.17 9.50 14.32
N GLU A 40 3.34 8.71 13.67
CA GLU A 40 3.74 7.82 12.58
C GLU A 40 2.70 7.78 11.48
N VAL A 41 3.15 7.49 10.26
CA VAL A 41 2.28 7.22 9.12
C VAL A 41 2.68 5.92 8.46
N LEU A 42 1.70 5.01 8.35
CA LEU A 42 1.76 3.78 7.58
C LEU A 42 0.88 3.96 6.34
N MET A 43 1.40 3.62 5.16
CA MET A 43 0.70 3.85 3.91
C MET A 43 0.35 2.53 3.21
N PRO A 44 -0.92 2.07 3.28
CA PRO A 44 -1.38 0.92 2.52
C PRO A 44 -1.62 1.31 1.06
N ILE A 45 -1.16 0.45 0.14
CA ILE A 45 -1.30 0.62 -1.31
C ILE A 45 -1.86 -0.66 -1.91
N GLN A 46 -2.89 -0.52 -2.73
CA GLN A 46 -3.42 -1.65 -3.49
C GLN A 46 -2.52 -1.93 -4.69
N CYS A 47 -2.27 -3.23 -4.98
CA CYS A 47 -1.50 -3.65 -6.15
C CYS A 47 -2.33 -3.52 -7.44
N GLU A 48 -2.67 -2.28 -7.81
CA GLU A 48 -3.46 -1.92 -8.98
C GLU A 48 -2.74 -0.90 -9.86
N TYR A 49 -3.15 -0.77 -11.12
CA TYR A 49 -2.46 0.02 -12.14
C TYR A 49 -2.17 1.48 -11.76
N PHE A 50 -3.07 2.14 -11.02
CA PHE A 50 -2.90 3.54 -10.63
C PHE A 50 -2.22 3.74 -9.27
N ALA A 51 -1.64 2.68 -8.70
CA ALA A 51 -1.02 2.72 -7.37
C ALA A 51 0.04 3.81 -7.24
N LEU A 52 0.94 3.94 -8.22
CA LEU A 52 2.06 4.87 -8.18
C LEU A 52 1.67 6.34 -8.29
N GLU A 53 0.63 6.66 -9.06
CA GLU A 53 0.21 8.07 -9.24
C GLU A 53 -0.33 8.67 -7.94
N GLY A 54 -1.25 7.95 -7.27
CA GLY A 54 -1.78 8.39 -5.97
C GLY A 54 -0.73 8.40 -4.86
N LEU A 55 0.22 7.47 -4.93
CA LEU A 55 1.33 7.35 -3.98
C LEU A 55 2.24 8.59 -3.98
N THR A 56 2.63 9.07 -5.15
CA THR A 56 3.52 10.23 -5.27
C THR A 56 2.91 11.47 -4.63
N GLN A 57 1.64 11.74 -4.89
CA GLN A 57 0.92 12.89 -4.31
C GLN A 57 0.84 12.79 -2.77
N MET A 58 0.55 11.60 -2.24
CA MET A 58 0.47 11.40 -0.79
C MET A 58 1.84 11.59 -0.12
N ILE A 59 2.91 11.11 -0.73
CA ILE A 59 4.27 11.29 -0.22
C ILE A 59 4.65 12.78 -0.15
N GLU A 60 4.27 13.58 -1.13
CA GLU A 60 4.51 15.03 -1.10
C GLU A 60 3.82 15.68 0.10
N VAL A 61 2.55 15.35 0.36
CA VAL A 61 1.83 15.86 1.52
C VAL A 61 2.45 15.41 2.84
N ILE A 62 2.88 14.17 2.94
CA ILE A 62 3.58 13.66 4.15
C ILE A 62 4.87 14.43 4.37
N ARG A 63 5.67 14.66 3.33
CA ARG A 63 6.92 15.45 3.43
C ARG A 63 6.65 16.88 3.88
N ASP A 64 5.63 17.53 3.34
CA ASP A 64 5.26 18.88 3.75
C ASP A 64 4.95 18.93 5.24
N VAL A 65 4.12 17.99 5.73
CA VAL A 65 3.77 17.92 7.15
C VAL A 65 5.00 17.61 8.01
N MET A 66 5.90 16.72 7.57
CA MET A 66 7.15 16.44 8.27
C MET A 66 8.08 17.67 8.32
N ALA A 67 8.12 18.47 7.25
CA ALA A 67 8.90 19.69 7.19
C ALA A 67 8.34 20.81 8.09
N GLU A 68 7.02 20.91 8.23
CA GLU A 68 6.36 21.86 9.13
C GLU A 68 6.65 21.58 10.61
N ARG A 69 6.86 20.30 10.97
CA ARG A 69 7.11 19.85 12.36
C ARG A 69 8.20 18.78 12.41
N PRO A 70 9.48 19.17 12.29
CA PRO A 70 10.59 18.22 12.28
C PRO A 70 10.62 17.33 13.52
N GLY A 71 10.78 16.02 13.30
CA GLY A 71 10.91 15.01 14.37
C GLY A 71 9.59 14.59 15.02
N ARG A 72 8.45 15.15 14.63
CA ARG A 72 7.15 14.78 15.19
C ARG A 72 6.52 13.58 14.47
N LEU A 73 6.43 13.65 13.16
CA LEU A 73 5.89 12.58 12.31
C LEU A 73 7.03 11.78 11.72
N ARG A 74 6.96 10.45 11.83
CA ARG A 74 7.87 9.51 11.15
C ARG A 74 7.11 8.78 10.04
N PHE A 75 7.80 8.45 8.98
CA PHE A 75 7.29 7.58 7.93
C PHE A 75 7.62 6.13 8.29
N SER A 76 6.62 5.32 8.66
CA SER A 76 6.82 3.93 9.06
C SER A 76 7.07 3.02 7.86
N GLY A 77 6.35 3.24 6.75
CA GLY A 77 6.57 2.49 5.52
C GLY A 77 5.32 2.35 4.65
N ILE A 78 5.51 1.65 3.54
CA ILE A 78 4.48 1.30 2.56
C ILE A 78 4.16 -0.17 2.71
N VAL A 79 2.88 -0.53 2.85
CA VAL A 79 2.40 -1.91 2.81
C VAL A 79 1.59 -2.17 1.54
N LEU A 80 1.99 -3.19 0.80
CA LEU A 80 1.26 -3.62 -0.40
C LEU A 80 0.07 -4.47 0.01
N THR A 81 -1.10 -4.16 -0.54
CA THR A 81 -2.35 -4.83 -0.20
C THR A 81 -3.10 -5.30 -1.44
N MET A 82 -4.11 -6.14 -1.24
CA MET A 82 -4.96 -6.68 -2.32
C MET A 82 -4.16 -7.41 -3.40
N HIS A 83 -3.01 -7.97 -3.03
CA HIS A 83 -2.15 -8.71 -3.94
C HIS A 83 -2.83 -10.02 -4.36
N ASP A 84 -2.94 -10.25 -5.65
CA ASP A 84 -3.47 -11.49 -6.23
C ASP A 84 -2.36 -12.18 -7.02
N ALA A 85 -1.81 -13.23 -6.45
CA ALA A 85 -0.70 -13.97 -7.06
C ALA A 85 -1.05 -14.64 -8.40
N ALA A 86 -2.34 -14.74 -8.76
CA ALA A 86 -2.77 -15.25 -10.05
C ALA A 86 -2.71 -14.19 -11.17
N LEU A 87 -2.55 -12.91 -10.80
CA LEU A 87 -2.50 -11.80 -11.75
C LEU A 87 -1.07 -11.31 -11.95
N GLU A 88 -0.56 -11.38 -13.16
CA GLU A 88 0.76 -10.85 -13.56
C GLU A 88 0.89 -9.35 -13.21
N LEU A 89 -0.19 -8.58 -13.39
CA LEU A 89 -0.23 -7.16 -13.07
C LEU A 89 0.15 -6.86 -11.61
N THR A 90 -0.31 -7.64 -10.64
CA THR A 90 0.01 -7.39 -9.22
C THR A 90 1.48 -7.61 -8.92
N ALA A 91 2.10 -8.59 -9.55
CA ALA A 91 3.54 -8.84 -9.43
C ALA A 91 4.36 -7.71 -10.11
N GLU A 92 3.90 -7.21 -11.26
CA GLU A 92 4.54 -6.07 -11.93
C GLU A 92 4.46 -4.81 -11.06
N VAL A 93 3.29 -4.49 -10.49
CA VAL A 93 3.10 -3.33 -9.59
C VAL A 93 3.95 -3.47 -8.34
N GLU A 94 3.99 -4.66 -7.71
CA GLU A 94 4.84 -4.92 -6.56
C GLU A 94 6.32 -4.65 -6.89
N ALA A 95 6.81 -5.21 -8.01
CA ALA A 95 8.19 -5.03 -8.43
C ALA A 95 8.51 -3.55 -8.68
N GLU A 96 7.62 -2.81 -9.33
CA GLU A 96 7.79 -1.39 -9.62
C GLU A 96 7.80 -0.54 -8.34
N VAL A 97 6.90 -0.82 -7.39
CA VAL A 97 6.86 -0.13 -6.09
C VAL A 97 8.13 -0.41 -5.29
N ARG A 98 8.60 -1.65 -5.26
CA ARG A 98 9.84 -2.03 -4.56
C ARG A 98 11.09 -1.43 -5.23
N ASP A 99 11.14 -1.39 -6.56
CA ASP A 99 12.25 -0.76 -7.30
C ASP A 99 12.33 0.75 -7.03
N PHE A 100 11.18 1.40 -6.96
CA PHE A 100 11.11 2.85 -6.76
C PHE A 100 11.32 3.29 -5.31
N PHE A 101 10.75 2.58 -4.35
CA PHE A 101 10.73 2.96 -2.93
C PHE A 101 11.71 2.14 -2.07
N GLY A 102 12.17 1.00 -2.57
CA GLY A 102 13.20 0.19 -1.91
C GLY A 102 12.79 -0.23 -0.49
N GLU A 103 13.67 0.04 0.44
CA GLU A 103 13.59 -0.45 1.82
C GLU A 103 12.49 0.20 2.68
N ILE A 104 11.75 1.19 2.16
CA ILE A 104 10.58 1.72 2.87
C ILE A 104 9.30 0.93 2.58
N VAL A 105 9.37 -0.08 1.72
CA VAL A 105 8.27 -1.02 1.48
C VAL A 105 8.44 -2.20 2.40
N PHE A 106 7.41 -2.52 3.18
CA PHE A 106 7.41 -3.69 4.04
C PHE A 106 7.60 -4.97 3.24
N GLU A 107 8.29 -5.95 3.82
CA GLU A 107 8.43 -7.27 3.21
C GLU A 107 7.08 -7.98 3.13
N THR A 108 6.27 -7.80 4.16
CA THR A 108 4.93 -8.38 4.23
C THR A 108 4.00 -7.75 3.19
N VAL A 109 3.35 -8.61 2.40
CA VAL A 109 2.33 -8.26 1.42
C VAL A 109 0.98 -8.84 1.84
N ILE A 110 -0.07 -8.01 1.86
CA ILE A 110 -1.42 -8.46 2.22
C ILE A 110 -2.12 -9.00 0.97
N PRO A 111 -2.43 -10.30 0.93
CA PRO A 111 -3.09 -10.90 -0.22
C PRO A 111 -4.56 -10.46 -0.33
N ARG A 112 -5.10 -10.54 -1.53
CA ARG A 112 -6.55 -10.49 -1.75
C ARG A 112 -7.16 -11.75 -1.11
N ASP A 113 -7.96 -11.56 -0.06
CA ASP A 113 -8.55 -12.65 0.70
C ASP A 113 -10.02 -12.35 1.01
N VAL A 114 -10.91 -13.25 0.64
CA VAL A 114 -12.37 -13.13 0.87
C VAL A 114 -12.66 -13.03 2.37
N ALA A 115 -11.93 -13.76 3.20
CA ALA A 115 -12.13 -13.73 4.65
C ALA A 115 -11.87 -12.33 5.25
N VAL A 116 -10.92 -11.56 4.71
CA VAL A 116 -10.68 -10.17 5.12
C VAL A 116 -11.88 -9.28 4.79
N SER A 117 -12.50 -9.52 3.63
CA SER A 117 -13.68 -8.74 3.20
C SER A 117 -14.96 -9.13 3.95
N GLU A 118 -15.08 -10.38 4.37
CA GLU A 118 -16.26 -10.90 5.08
C GLU A 118 -16.27 -10.59 6.58
N ALA A 119 -15.11 -10.60 7.22
CA ALA A 119 -14.98 -10.44 8.67
C ALA A 119 -15.72 -9.22 9.23
N PRO A 120 -15.67 -8.02 8.60
CA PRO A 120 -16.44 -6.86 9.09
C PRO A 120 -17.95 -7.05 9.09
N SER A 121 -18.53 -7.85 8.16
CA SER A 121 -19.96 -8.14 8.13
C SER A 121 -20.41 -8.98 9.33
N HIS A 122 -19.46 -9.65 9.98
CA HIS A 122 -19.65 -10.40 11.21
C HIS A 122 -19.22 -9.65 12.47
N ALA A 123 -18.91 -8.35 12.35
CA ALA A 123 -18.37 -7.52 13.43
C ALA A 123 -17.15 -8.16 14.12
N ARG A 124 -16.28 -8.80 13.35
CA ARG A 124 -15.04 -9.45 13.80
C ARG A 124 -13.85 -8.98 13.02
N SER A 125 -12.67 -9.05 13.66
CA SER A 125 -11.42 -8.99 12.92
C SER A 125 -11.22 -10.26 12.08
N VAL A 126 -10.43 -10.20 11.02
CA VAL A 126 -10.07 -11.41 10.27
C VAL A 126 -9.31 -12.40 11.16
N LEU A 127 -8.59 -11.93 12.17
CA LEU A 127 -7.85 -12.76 13.12
C LEU A 127 -8.80 -13.62 13.97
N ASP A 128 -9.99 -13.10 14.29
CA ASP A 128 -11.00 -13.83 15.04
C ASP A 128 -11.96 -14.62 14.13
N TYR A 129 -12.23 -14.08 12.93
CA TYR A 129 -13.17 -14.69 11.98
C TYR A 129 -12.56 -15.89 11.29
N ALA A 130 -11.35 -15.75 10.74
CA ALA A 130 -10.66 -16.79 10.00
C ALA A 130 -9.14 -16.78 10.29
N PRO A 131 -8.71 -17.18 11.50
CA PRO A 131 -7.32 -17.02 11.96
C PRO A 131 -6.28 -17.78 11.13
N ARG A 132 -6.72 -18.74 10.31
CA ARG A 132 -5.84 -19.53 9.43
C ARG A 132 -5.84 -19.06 7.99
N SER A 133 -6.63 -18.03 7.65
CA SER A 133 -6.66 -17.49 6.29
C SER A 133 -5.33 -16.85 5.92
N PRO A 134 -5.00 -16.76 4.63
CA PRO A 134 -3.79 -16.08 4.17
C PRO A 134 -3.74 -14.62 4.64
N GLY A 135 -4.88 -13.91 4.59
CA GLY A 135 -4.97 -12.53 5.05
C GLY A 135 -4.71 -12.37 6.54
N ALA A 136 -5.28 -13.26 7.39
CA ALA A 136 -5.04 -13.21 8.84
C ALA A 136 -3.56 -13.41 9.18
N ARG A 137 -2.88 -14.32 8.49
CA ARG A 137 -1.44 -14.55 8.67
C ARG A 137 -0.63 -13.33 8.25
N ALA A 138 -0.92 -12.78 7.07
CA ALA A 138 -0.21 -11.61 6.56
C ALA A 138 -0.38 -10.39 7.48
N TYR A 139 -1.58 -10.14 8.01
CA TYR A 139 -1.77 -9.07 9.00
C TYR A 139 -1.01 -9.33 10.31
N THR A 140 -0.87 -10.57 10.73
CA THR A 140 -0.06 -10.92 11.91
C THR A 140 1.43 -10.67 11.64
N GLU A 141 1.93 -11.06 10.47
CA GLU A 141 3.30 -10.83 10.04
C GLU A 141 3.61 -9.33 9.93
N LEU A 142 2.70 -8.56 9.29
CA LEU A 142 2.82 -7.10 9.23
C LEU A 142 2.90 -6.46 10.62
N CYS A 143 2.06 -6.89 11.55
CA CYS A 143 2.08 -6.38 12.91
C CYS A 143 3.43 -6.63 13.61
N MET A 144 4.03 -7.79 13.40
CA MET A 144 5.36 -8.10 13.92
C MET A 144 6.43 -7.22 13.26
N GLU A 145 6.38 -7.06 11.94
CA GLU A 145 7.34 -6.26 11.18
C GLU A 145 7.28 -4.77 11.58
N VAL A 146 6.08 -4.19 11.72
CA VAL A 146 5.88 -2.81 12.20
C VAL A 146 6.48 -2.64 13.60
N ARG A 147 6.19 -3.58 14.51
CA ARG A 147 6.71 -3.53 15.88
C ARG A 147 8.24 -3.63 15.92
N ASP A 148 8.83 -4.50 15.11
CA ASP A 148 10.28 -4.68 15.08
C ASP A 148 10.98 -3.42 14.53
N CYS A 149 10.34 -2.68 13.63
CA CYS A 149 10.79 -1.37 13.17
C CYS A 149 10.80 -0.32 14.30
N GLU A 150 9.81 -0.33 15.19
CA GLU A 150 9.71 0.61 16.32
C GLU A 150 10.79 0.36 17.38
N TYR A 151 11.07 -0.89 17.67
CA TYR A 151 12.03 -1.27 18.73
C TYR A 151 13.48 -1.40 18.26
N GLY A 152 13.77 -1.12 16.98
CA GLY A 152 15.13 -1.10 16.43
C GLY A 152 15.83 -2.46 16.39
N THR A 153 15.07 -3.56 16.44
CA THR A 153 15.62 -4.93 16.43
C THR A 153 16.05 -5.34 15.02
N THR A 154 15.46 -4.76 14.01
CA THR A 154 15.91 -4.77 12.61
C THR A 154 15.92 -3.34 12.09
N ALA A 155 16.82 -3.02 11.15
CA ALA A 155 16.80 -1.73 10.47
C ALA A 155 15.54 -1.67 9.59
N GLY A 156 14.38 -1.43 10.22
CA GLY A 156 13.11 -1.35 9.53
C GLY A 156 13.02 -0.13 8.62
N PRO A 157 12.08 -0.13 7.68
CA PRO A 157 11.92 0.91 6.66
C PRO A 157 11.74 2.32 7.25
N GLY A 158 11.25 2.44 8.48
CA GLY A 158 10.94 3.73 9.13
C GLY A 158 12.11 4.51 9.74
N SER A 159 13.33 3.94 9.84
CA SER A 159 14.51 4.69 10.32
C SER A 159 15.11 5.62 9.24
N ARG A 160 14.56 5.62 8.05
CA ARG A 160 15.10 6.31 6.88
C ARG A 160 14.29 7.57 6.56
N SER A 161 15.00 8.62 6.20
CA SER A 161 14.41 9.88 5.73
C SER A 161 13.47 9.59 4.55
N ALA A 162 12.31 10.26 4.51
CA ALA A 162 11.45 10.21 3.32
C ALA A 162 12.30 10.39 2.04
N PRO A 163 12.01 9.66 0.96
CA PRO A 163 12.82 9.67 -0.25
C PRO A 163 13.04 11.12 -0.72
N GLY A 164 14.30 11.50 -0.96
CA GLY A 164 14.69 12.85 -1.32
C GLY A 164 14.08 13.30 -2.66
N PRO A 165 13.96 14.61 -2.93
CA PRO A 165 13.37 15.15 -4.16
C PRO A 165 14.22 14.91 -5.43
N GLY A 166 15.38 14.28 -5.28
CA GLY A 166 16.37 14.15 -6.35
C GLY A 166 16.43 12.77 -6.99
N GLY A 167 15.44 12.40 -7.76
CA GLY A 167 15.55 11.18 -8.56
C GLY A 167 14.27 10.68 -9.23
N ALA A 168 13.14 11.09 -8.75
CA ALA A 168 11.88 10.62 -9.29
C ALA A 168 11.35 11.55 -10.38
N ARG A 169 11.84 11.37 -11.59
CA ARG A 169 11.04 11.66 -12.77
C ARG A 169 9.92 10.62 -12.74
N PRO A 170 8.63 10.99 -12.72
CA PRO A 170 7.56 10.02 -12.82
C PRO A 170 7.82 9.17 -14.07
N PRO A 171 7.69 7.84 -14.00
CA PRO A 171 7.87 7.01 -15.16
C PRO A 171 6.78 7.38 -16.18
N GLY A 172 7.15 8.21 -17.14
CA GLY A 172 6.36 8.51 -18.34
C GLY A 172 6.46 7.37 -19.34
N HIS A 173 6.57 6.12 -18.88
CA HIS A 173 6.52 4.95 -19.74
C HIS A 173 5.18 4.25 -19.53
N PRO A 174 4.36 4.19 -20.59
CA PRO A 174 3.26 3.25 -20.60
C PRO A 174 3.87 1.85 -20.37
N LEU A 175 3.28 1.10 -19.46
CA LEU A 175 3.53 -0.34 -19.34
C LEU A 175 3.62 -0.90 -20.75
N ARG A 176 4.72 -1.58 -21.09
CA ARG A 176 4.88 -2.21 -22.38
C ARG A 176 3.70 -3.15 -22.56
N THR A 177 2.66 -2.66 -23.23
CA THR A 177 1.60 -3.54 -23.71
C THR A 177 2.28 -4.60 -24.53
N ALA A 178 2.27 -5.83 -24.04
CA ALA A 178 2.72 -6.98 -24.79
C ALA A 178 1.98 -6.94 -26.14
N ASP A 179 2.71 -6.67 -27.19
CA ASP A 179 2.22 -6.65 -28.57
C ASP A 179 1.67 -8.04 -28.89
N ARG A 180 0.41 -8.29 -28.53
CA ARG A 180 -0.34 -9.45 -29.01
C ARG A 180 -0.59 -9.24 -30.49
N ARG A 181 0.43 -9.50 -31.29
CA ARG A 181 0.25 -9.76 -32.70
C ARG A 181 -0.67 -10.96 -32.81
N HIS A 182 -1.94 -10.69 -33.03
CA HIS A 182 -2.91 -11.68 -33.47
C HIS A 182 -2.36 -12.42 -34.66
N ARG A 183 -1.78 -13.59 -34.45
CA ARG A 183 -1.64 -14.59 -35.51
C ARG A 183 -3.05 -15.01 -35.90
N ARG A 184 -3.61 -14.37 -36.93
CA ARG A 184 -4.79 -14.87 -37.61
C ARG A 184 -4.49 -16.28 -38.12
N PRO A 185 -5.32 -17.28 -37.84
CA PRO A 185 -5.16 -18.59 -38.44
C PRO A 185 -5.38 -18.42 -39.95
N ARG A 186 -4.42 -18.89 -40.77
CA ARG A 186 -4.57 -18.99 -42.23
C ARG A 186 -5.68 -20.00 -42.50
N VAL A 187 -6.81 -19.50 -42.99
CA VAL A 187 -7.85 -20.34 -43.60
C VAL A 187 -7.33 -20.81 -44.92
N GLY A 188 -6.99 -22.10 -45.04
CA GLY A 188 -6.62 -22.76 -46.29
C GLY A 188 -7.83 -22.88 -47.21
N PRO A 189 -7.60 -22.95 -48.56
CA PRO A 189 -8.70 -22.98 -49.53
C PRO A 189 -9.51 -24.27 -49.41
N ARG A 190 -10.84 -24.11 -49.29
CA ARG A 190 -11.80 -25.24 -49.40
C ARG A 190 -11.73 -25.85 -50.81
N ARG A 191 -11.35 -27.12 -50.91
CA ARG A 191 -11.50 -27.94 -52.10
C ARG A 191 -13.00 -28.11 -52.40
N ARG A 192 -13.42 -27.65 -53.60
CA ARG A 192 -14.73 -27.98 -54.16
C ARG A 192 -14.75 -29.49 -54.47
N ALA A 193 -15.69 -30.20 -53.82
CA ALA A 193 -16.03 -31.55 -54.25
C ALA A 193 -16.98 -31.42 -55.45
N GLY A 194 -16.55 -31.94 -56.62
CA GLY A 194 -17.38 -32.06 -57.78
C GLY A 194 -18.39 -33.17 -57.61
N ARG A 195 -19.57 -32.89 -58.12
CA ARG A 195 -20.61 -33.92 -58.33
C ARG A 195 -20.20 -34.73 -59.57
N GLY A 196 -20.33 -36.05 -59.48
CA GLY A 196 -20.45 -37.05 -60.47
C GLY A 196 -21.26 -38.20 -59.90
#